data_5abd5d484be3b35cecbb5514aa8191b2
#
_entry.id   5abd5d484be3b35cecbb5514aa8191b2
#
_cell.length_a   1.000
_cell.length_b   1.000
_cell.length_c   1.000
_cell.angle_alpha   90.00
_cell.angle_beta   90.00
_cell.angle_gamma   90.00
#
_symmetry.space_group_name_H-M   'P 1'
#
loop_
_entity.id
_entity.type
_entity.pdbx_description
1 polymer ?
#
loop_
_entity_poly.entity_id
_entity_poly.type
_entity_poly.pdbx_seq_one_letter_code
_entity_poly.pdbx_strand_id
1 'polypeptide(L)'
;MSVASLETSPRNTAGSAASLANDRWAGCVSVIVPVYNEVAHVDELLQAIHASPVKKEIIIVDDGSTDGTRDKLRSMPLANDVTVVFHEKNCGKGAAIRTALAYARGEYVLIQDSDLEYDPQDYAALLRPLEQREANVVYGVRPDRPERGLRFFLGAKLLTHLTNLLYGAGIHDEATCYKVFRRSLLAEVSLECHRFEFCPEVTAKLCRMGEKIAEVPIAYAPRSAGEGKKIRHSDGWLAIWTLIRYRFTRRAGWARSDRDAEVPFAVSFSRVPPD
;
A
#
# COMPACT_ATOMS: atom_id res chain seq x y z
N MET A 1 65.85 7.37 23.48
CA MET A 1 64.74 8.29 23.34
C MET A 1 63.94 7.87 22.12
N SER A 2 62.82 7.14 22.35
CA SER A 2 61.96 6.62 21.27
C SER A 2 60.72 7.46 21.18
N VAL A 3 60.43 7.98 20.00
CA VAL A 3 59.26 8.81 19.70
C VAL A 3 58.15 7.87 19.22
N ALA A 4 57.10 7.73 20.00
CA ALA A 4 55.94 6.96 19.65
C ALA A 4 55.03 7.79 18.67
N SER A 5 54.83 7.25 17.48
CA SER A 5 53.89 7.79 16.49
C SER A 5 52.47 7.38 16.87
N LEU A 6 51.59 8.34 17.11
CA LEU A 6 50.15 8.14 17.27
C LEU A 6 49.50 8.04 15.88
N GLU A 7 49.12 6.81 15.50
CA GLU A 7 48.22 6.60 14.34
C GLU A 7 46.79 6.94 14.76
N THR A 8 46.25 8.00 14.17
CA THR A 8 44.82 8.34 14.24
C THR A 8 44.06 7.54 13.17
N SER A 9 43.33 6.52 13.63
CA SER A 9 42.39 5.76 12.80
C SER A 9 41.22 6.66 12.35
N PRO A 10 40.82 6.67 11.07
CA PRO A 10 39.67 7.45 10.61
C PRO A 10 38.39 6.86 11.20
N ARG A 11 37.66 7.66 11.97
CA ARG A 11 36.30 7.29 12.46
C ARG A 11 35.38 7.07 11.29
N ASN A 12 34.77 5.92 11.27
CA ASN A 12 33.79 5.46 10.28
C ASN A 12 32.50 6.32 10.37
N THR A 13 32.42 7.41 9.60
CA THR A 13 31.28 8.34 9.55
C THR A 13 30.08 7.80 8.77
N ALA A 14 30.24 6.73 7.99
CA ALA A 14 29.17 6.12 7.20
C ALA A 14 28.10 5.43 8.06
N GLY A 15 28.47 4.83 9.19
CA GLY A 15 27.52 4.18 10.11
C GLY A 15 26.57 5.16 10.82
N SER A 16 27.01 6.42 11.01
CA SER A 16 26.20 7.45 11.69
C SER A 16 25.08 7.99 10.80
N ALA A 17 25.34 8.21 9.52
CA ALA A 17 24.33 8.76 8.58
C ALA A 17 23.21 7.75 8.28
N ALA A 18 23.53 6.48 8.11
CA ALA A 18 22.55 5.42 7.90
C ALA A 18 21.68 5.18 9.15
N SER A 19 22.25 5.32 10.36
CA SER A 19 21.51 5.23 11.62
C SER A 19 20.55 6.40 11.81
N LEU A 20 20.96 7.62 11.51
CA LEU A 20 20.13 8.83 11.61
C LEU A 20 19.02 8.86 10.54
N ALA A 21 19.29 8.37 9.33
CA ALA A 21 18.28 8.24 8.28
C ALA A 21 17.19 7.22 8.65
N ASN A 22 17.55 6.14 9.33
CA ASN A 22 16.59 5.15 9.82
C ASN A 22 15.71 5.69 10.96
N ASP A 23 16.24 6.57 11.78
CA ASP A 23 15.53 7.15 12.93
C ASP A 23 14.45 8.17 12.48
N ARG A 24 14.66 8.86 11.36
CA ARG A 24 13.69 9.81 10.80
C ARG A 24 12.37 9.13 10.41
N TRP A 25 12.43 7.88 9.96
CA TRP A 25 11.28 7.13 9.44
C TRP A 25 10.68 6.16 10.47
N ALA A 26 11.22 6.10 11.67
CA ALA A 26 10.66 5.33 12.76
C ALA A 26 9.26 5.85 13.14
N GLY A 27 8.29 4.95 13.26
CA GLY A 27 6.89 5.25 13.51
C GLY A 27 6.19 6.02 12.37
N CYS A 28 6.85 6.21 11.21
CA CYS A 28 6.26 6.86 10.05
C CYS A 28 5.51 5.85 9.18
N VAL A 29 4.34 6.23 8.65
CA VAL A 29 3.61 5.43 7.67
C VAL A 29 3.75 6.03 6.26
N SER A 30 4.13 5.21 5.29
CA SER A 30 4.03 5.53 3.86
C SER A 30 2.61 5.25 3.39
N VAL A 31 1.82 6.30 3.20
CA VAL A 31 0.46 6.22 2.66
C VAL A 31 0.56 6.15 1.14
N ILE A 32 0.24 4.99 0.57
CA ILE A 32 0.26 4.74 -0.87
C ILE A 32 -1.12 5.03 -1.45
N VAL A 33 -1.18 5.96 -2.39
CA VAL A 33 -2.42 6.43 -3.01
C VAL A 33 -2.37 6.19 -4.52
N PRO A 34 -2.88 5.04 -5.02
CA PRO A 34 -3.06 4.84 -6.45
C PRO A 34 -4.26 5.67 -6.93
N VAL A 35 -4.03 6.51 -7.94
CA VAL A 35 -5.04 7.43 -8.49
C VAL A 35 -5.25 7.16 -9.98
N TYR A 36 -6.51 7.08 -10.40
CA TYR A 36 -6.88 7.01 -11.81
C TYR A 36 -8.24 7.65 -12.04
N ASN A 37 -8.29 8.77 -12.77
CA ASN A 37 -9.51 9.51 -13.09
C ASN A 37 -10.32 9.86 -11.82
N GLU A 38 -9.76 10.70 -10.95
CA GLU A 38 -10.35 11.15 -9.68
C GLU A 38 -10.20 12.68 -9.50
N VAL A 39 -10.32 13.45 -10.60
CA VAL A 39 -10.15 14.91 -10.58
C VAL A 39 -11.06 15.61 -9.57
N ALA A 40 -12.25 15.06 -9.32
CA ALA A 40 -13.21 15.62 -8.38
C ALA A 40 -12.83 15.43 -6.91
N HIS A 41 -12.06 14.38 -6.58
CA HIS A 41 -11.89 13.91 -5.20
C HIS A 41 -10.45 14.07 -4.68
N VAL A 42 -9.46 14.24 -5.56
CA VAL A 42 -8.03 14.20 -5.16
C VAL A 42 -7.66 15.29 -4.16
N ASP A 43 -8.26 16.48 -4.23
CA ASP A 43 -8.00 17.57 -3.26
C ASP A 43 -8.54 17.23 -1.88
N GLU A 44 -9.79 16.80 -1.82
CA GLU A 44 -10.48 16.44 -0.58
C GLU A 44 -9.78 15.26 0.09
N LEU A 45 -9.37 14.27 -0.70
CA LEU A 45 -8.61 13.14 -0.20
C LEU A 45 -7.29 13.57 0.44
N LEU A 46 -6.51 14.43 -0.23
CA LEU A 46 -5.24 14.91 0.32
C LEU A 46 -5.44 15.72 1.59
N GLN A 47 -6.46 16.56 1.66
CA GLN A 47 -6.82 17.28 2.88
C GLN A 47 -7.18 16.31 4.01
N ALA A 48 -7.98 15.29 3.73
CA ALA A 48 -8.36 14.29 4.72
C ALA A 48 -7.14 13.48 5.23
N ILE A 49 -6.23 13.09 4.32
CA ILE A 49 -4.99 12.39 4.69
C ILE A 49 -4.11 13.31 5.57
N HIS A 50 -3.93 14.57 5.18
CA HIS A 50 -3.14 15.52 5.98
C HIS A 50 -3.75 15.78 7.36
N ALA A 51 -5.08 15.82 7.48
CA ALA A 51 -5.79 16.02 8.74
C ALA A 51 -5.64 14.85 9.73
N SER A 52 -5.27 13.66 9.26
CA SER A 52 -4.98 12.52 10.14
C SER A 52 -3.73 12.83 10.99
N PRO A 53 -3.73 12.58 12.32
CA PRO A 53 -2.65 12.99 13.22
C PRO A 53 -1.39 12.10 13.16
N VAL A 54 -1.40 11.01 12.39
CA VAL A 54 -0.27 10.08 12.33
C VAL A 54 0.91 10.67 11.55
N LYS A 55 2.13 10.33 11.97
CA LYS A 55 3.36 10.69 11.24
C LYS A 55 3.40 9.93 9.91
N LYS A 56 3.45 10.64 8.80
CA LYS A 56 3.31 10.03 7.48
C LYS A 56 4.14 10.70 6.39
N GLU A 57 4.38 9.96 5.33
CA GLU A 57 4.64 10.47 3.99
C GLU A 57 3.53 9.98 3.05
N ILE A 58 3.26 10.70 1.99
CA ILE A 58 2.20 10.39 1.02
C ILE A 58 2.85 10.13 -0.33
N ILE A 59 2.55 8.98 -0.93
CA ILE A 59 3.06 8.60 -2.23
C ILE A 59 1.88 8.38 -3.17
N ILE A 60 1.68 9.34 -4.07
CA ILE A 60 0.61 9.32 -5.06
C ILE A 60 1.17 8.74 -6.36
N VAL A 61 0.47 7.78 -6.95
CA VAL A 61 0.78 7.30 -8.30
C VAL A 61 -0.43 7.55 -9.19
N ASP A 62 -0.30 8.52 -10.09
CA ASP A 62 -1.28 8.74 -11.15
C ASP A 62 -1.10 7.68 -12.23
N ASP A 63 -2.04 6.77 -12.32
CA ASP A 63 -2.01 5.63 -13.23
C ASP A 63 -2.57 5.97 -14.62
N GLY A 64 -2.00 7.02 -15.24
CA GLY A 64 -2.37 7.42 -16.60
C GLY A 64 -3.74 8.07 -16.70
N SER A 65 -4.12 8.94 -15.77
CA SER A 65 -5.40 9.67 -15.79
C SER A 65 -5.56 10.56 -17.03
N THR A 66 -6.82 10.66 -17.50
CA THR A 66 -7.21 11.40 -18.71
C THR A 66 -8.33 12.42 -18.49
N ASP A 67 -8.81 12.57 -17.23
CA ASP A 67 -9.93 13.43 -16.84
C ASP A 67 -9.51 14.80 -16.29
N GLY A 68 -8.21 15.13 -16.32
CA GLY A 68 -7.63 16.33 -15.70
C GLY A 68 -6.99 16.09 -14.32
N THR A 69 -7.11 14.91 -13.74
CA THR A 69 -6.45 14.55 -12.45
C THR A 69 -4.93 14.81 -12.51
N ARG A 70 -4.29 14.41 -13.61
CA ARG A 70 -2.85 14.58 -13.84
C ARG A 70 -2.42 16.04 -13.81
N ASP A 71 -3.14 16.89 -14.54
CA ASP A 71 -2.82 18.32 -14.62
C ASP A 71 -3.04 18.99 -13.26
N LYS A 72 -4.07 18.59 -12.55
CA LYS A 72 -4.36 19.03 -11.19
C LYS A 72 -3.22 18.67 -10.24
N LEU A 73 -2.77 17.42 -10.22
CA LEU A 73 -1.65 16.96 -9.39
C LEU A 73 -0.33 17.68 -9.72
N ARG A 74 -0.10 18.04 -10.99
CA ARG A 74 1.09 18.80 -11.42
C ARG A 74 1.07 20.26 -10.98
N SER A 75 -0.12 20.88 -10.95
CA SER A 75 -0.29 22.30 -10.62
C SER A 75 -0.49 22.55 -9.11
N MET A 76 -0.83 21.50 -8.35
CA MET A 76 -1.12 21.63 -6.92
C MET A 76 0.13 21.95 -6.11
N PRO A 77 0.06 22.90 -5.15
CA PRO A 77 1.13 23.13 -4.20
C PRO A 77 1.21 21.94 -3.23
N LEU A 78 2.19 21.06 -3.46
CA LEU A 78 2.38 19.87 -2.64
C LEU A 78 3.30 20.16 -1.44
N ALA A 79 2.96 19.60 -0.29
CA ALA A 79 3.81 19.62 0.89
C ALA A 79 5.07 18.76 0.69
N ASN A 80 6.09 18.95 1.53
CA ASN A 80 7.39 18.28 1.39
C ASN A 80 7.33 16.76 1.69
N ASP A 81 6.28 16.30 2.34
CA ASP A 81 5.99 14.90 2.64
C ASP A 81 5.20 14.17 1.53
N VAL A 82 4.91 14.83 0.41
CA VAL A 82 4.17 14.29 -0.73
C VAL A 82 5.10 14.02 -1.92
N THR A 83 5.11 12.79 -2.39
CA THR A 83 5.75 12.38 -3.65
C THR A 83 4.68 12.04 -4.68
N VAL A 84 4.80 12.55 -5.90
CA VAL A 84 3.87 12.22 -7.00
C VAL A 84 4.62 11.61 -8.16
N VAL A 85 4.19 10.43 -8.56
CA VAL A 85 4.71 9.65 -9.68
C VAL A 85 3.62 9.51 -10.74
N PHE A 86 3.99 9.61 -12.01
CA PHE A 86 3.05 9.53 -13.13
C PHE A 86 3.40 8.35 -14.05
N HIS A 87 2.49 7.41 -14.21
CA HIS A 87 2.58 6.41 -15.28
C HIS A 87 2.24 7.03 -16.63
N GLU A 88 2.89 6.63 -17.70
CA GLU A 88 2.57 7.11 -19.06
C GLU A 88 1.18 6.67 -19.52
N LYS A 89 0.73 5.49 -19.08
CA LYS A 89 -0.57 4.90 -19.39
C LYS A 89 -1.13 4.15 -18.20
N ASN A 90 -2.42 3.83 -18.24
CA ASN A 90 -3.04 2.99 -17.21
C ASN A 90 -2.41 1.59 -17.22
N CYS A 91 -1.79 1.23 -16.10
CA CYS A 91 -1.15 -0.07 -15.83
C CYS A 91 -1.93 -0.88 -14.77
N GLY A 92 -2.90 -0.25 -14.11
CA GLY A 92 -3.77 -0.83 -13.09
C GLY A 92 -3.30 -0.58 -11.65
N LYS A 93 -4.25 -0.69 -10.71
CA LYS A 93 -4.06 -0.36 -9.28
C LYS A 93 -2.88 -1.11 -8.66
N GLY A 94 -2.74 -2.40 -8.93
CA GLY A 94 -1.62 -3.22 -8.41
C GLY A 94 -0.27 -2.73 -8.93
N ALA A 95 -0.20 -2.33 -10.21
CA ALA A 95 0.98 -1.74 -10.79
C ALA A 95 1.34 -0.40 -10.13
N ALA A 96 0.35 0.46 -9.87
CA ALA A 96 0.54 1.73 -9.17
C ALA A 96 1.04 1.52 -7.73
N ILE A 97 0.48 0.54 -7.01
CA ILE A 97 0.97 0.17 -5.66
C ILE A 97 2.44 -0.29 -5.72
N ARG A 98 2.79 -1.17 -6.65
CA ARG A 98 4.18 -1.66 -6.80
C ARG A 98 5.15 -0.52 -7.11
N THR A 99 4.76 0.42 -7.97
CA THR A 99 5.54 1.63 -8.25
C THR A 99 5.72 2.46 -6.97
N ALA A 100 4.65 2.72 -6.23
CA ALA A 100 4.72 3.50 -4.99
C ALA A 100 5.62 2.86 -3.92
N LEU A 101 5.62 1.53 -3.81
CA LEU A 101 6.45 0.79 -2.86
C LEU A 101 7.95 1.04 -3.05
N ALA A 102 8.40 1.35 -4.27
CA ALA A 102 9.80 1.69 -4.54
C ALA A 102 10.23 3.03 -3.89
N TYR A 103 9.27 3.89 -3.54
CA TYR A 103 9.50 5.20 -2.91
C TYR A 103 9.14 5.23 -1.42
N ALA A 104 8.57 4.15 -0.89
CA ALA A 104 8.16 4.06 0.50
C ALA A 104 9.37 3.97 1.43
N ARG A 105 9.48 4.91 2.39
CA ARG A 105 10.56 5.03 3.37
C ARG A 105 10.09 4.78 4.80
N GLY A 106 8.80 4.97 5.06
CA GLY A 106 8.19 4.77 6.37
C GLY A 106 8.40 3.37 6.93
N GLU A 107 8.34 3.23 8.24
CA GLU A 107 8.40 1.94 8.92
C GLU A 107 7.21 1.05 8.55
N TYR A 108 6.07 1.69 8.29
CA TYR A 108 4.82 1.04 7.88
C TYR A 108 4.39 1.48 6.49
N VAL A 109 3.60 0.65 5.83
CA VAL A 109 2.97 0.94 4.54
C VAL A 109 1.46 0.77 4.70
N LEU A 110 0.68 1.76 4.27
CA LEU A 110 -0.76 1.74 4.24
C LEU A 110 -1.26 2.02 2.83
N ILE A 111 -2.24 1.25 2.35
CA ILE A 111 -2.87 1.47 1.06
C ILE A 111 -4.14 2.29 1.26
N GLN A 112 -4.25 3.43 0.59
CA GLN A 112 -5.40 4.33 0.59
C GLN A 112 -6.00 4.42 -0.80
N ASP A 113 -7.28 4.08 -0.95
CA ASP A 113 -8.01 4.32 -2.20
C ASP A 113 -8.32 5.80 -2.38
N SER A 114 -8.35 6.24 -3.65
CA SER A 114 -8.55 7.65 -4.01
C SER A 114 -10.03 8.06 -4.13
N ASP A 115 -10.95 7.21 -3.67
CA ASP A 115 -12.38 7.35 -3.88
C ASP A 115 -13.18 7.87 -2.68
N LEU A 116 -12.53 8.31 -1.61
CA LEU A 116 -13.15 8.81 -0.38
C LEU A 116 -14.07 7.80 0.35
N GLU A 117 -14.07 6.53 -0.04
CA GLU A 117 -14.87 5.52 0.65
C GLU A 117 -14.31 5.17 2.04
N TYR A 118 -13.01 5.43 2.29
CA TYR A 118 -12.29 5.14 3.53
C TYR A 118 -11.85 6.42 4.23
N ASP A 119 -11.96 6.44 5.57
CA ASP A 119 -11.63 7.61 6.37
C ASP A 119 -10.17 7.54 6.89
N PRO A 120 -9.29 8.52 6.55
CA PRO A 120 -7.94 8.59 7.09
C PRO A 120 -7.85 8.78 8.62
N GLN A 121 -8.94 9.09 9.32
CA GLN A 121 -8.96 9.12 10.78
C GLN A 121 -8.78 7.73 11.39
N ASP A 122 -9.07 6.66 10.64
CA ASP A 122 -8.86 5.27 11.08
C ASP A 122 -7.38 4.85 11.10
N TYR A 123 -6.46 5.64 10.52
CA TYR A 123 -5.04 5.28 10.46
C TYR A 123 -4.42 4.96 11.82
N ALA A 124 -4.72 5.76 12.84
CA ALA A 124 -4.18 5.54 14.18
C ALA A 124 -4.62 4.19 14.77
N ALA A 125 -5.89 3.81 14.55
CA ALA A 125 -6.40 2.51 15.00
C ALA A 125 -5.75 1.35 14.25
N LEU A 126 -5.54 1.50 12.93
CA LEU A 126 -4.89 0.50 12.07
C LEU A 126 -3.42 0.32 12.39
N LEU A 127 -2.69 1.38 12.76
CA LEU A 127 -1.27 1.33 13.09
C LEU A 127 -1.00 0.76 14.48
N ARG A 128 -1.93 0.91 15.42
CA ARG A 128 -1.75 0.52 16.82
C ARG A 128 -1.24 -0.91 17.03
N PRO A 129 -1.79 -1.98 16.39
CA PRO A 129 -1.28 -3.34 16.58
C PRO A 129 0.15 -3.52 16.06
N LEU A 130 0.56 -2.77 15.00
CA LEU A 130 1.94 -2.82 14.50
C LEU A 130 2.91 -2.09 15.44
N GLU A 131 2.52 -0.94 15.98
CA GLU A 131 3.32 -0.17 16.95
C GLU A 131 3.52 -0.94 18.25
N GLN A 132 2.49 -1.63 18.71
CA GLN A 132 2.53 -2.51 19.89
C GLN A 132 3.26 -3.84 19.62
N ARG A 133 3.67 -4.10 18.38
CA ARG A 133 4.32 -5.34 17.93
C ARG A 133 3.47 -6.60 18.13
N GLU A 134 2.16 -6.44 18.15
CA GLU A 134 1.19 -7.54 18.24
C GLU A 134 0.97 -8.21 16.88
N ALA A 135 1.16 -7.45 15.79
CA ALA A 135 1.03 -7.92 14.42
C ALA A 135 2.05 -7.26 13.49
N ASN A 136 2.35 -7.89 12.36
CA ASN A 136 3.10 -7.32 11.24
C ASN A 136 2.19 -6.88 10.09
N VAL A 137 0.93 -7.34 10.11
CA VAL A 137 -0.09 -7.09 9.10
C VAL A 137 -1.42 -6.79 9.78
N VAL A 138 -2.07 -5.71 9.37
CA VAL A 138 -3.38 -5.30 9.89
C VAL A 138 -4.32 -4.97 8.73
N TYR A 139 -5.53 -5.51 8.76
CA TYR A 139 -6.58 -5.22 7.80
C TYR A 139 -7.73 -4.46 8.49
N GLY A 140 -8.26 -3.47 7.78
CA GLY A 140 -9.50 -2.82 8.19
C GLY A 140 -10.71 -3.68 7.85
N VAL A 141 -11.62 -3.87 8.79
CA VAL A 141 -12.88 -4.58 8.56
C VAL A 141 -14.00 -3.59 8.36
N ARG A 142 -14.57 -3.60 7.18
CA ARG A 142 -15.72 -2.76 6.84
C ARG A 142 -17.00 -3.31 7.50
N PRO A 143 -17.90 -2.44 7.96
CA PRO A 143 -19.19 -2.88 8.47
C PRO A 143 -19.97 -3.64 7.38
N ASP A 144 -20.65 -4.72 7.79
CA ASP A 144 -21.53 -5.49 6.90
C ASP A 144 -22.72 -4.63 6.46
N ARG A 145 -22.73 -4.18 5.21
CA ARG A 145 -23.79 -3.37 4.61
C ARG A 145 -24.24 -3.96 3.28
N PRO A 146 -25.29 -4.80 3.25
CA PRO A 146 -25.81 -5.41 2.02
C PRO A 146 -26.41 -4.40 1.03
N GLU A 147 -26.70 -3.17 1.47
CA GLU A 147 -27.27 -2.06 0.68
C GLU A 147 -26.42 -1.64 -0.53
N ARG A 148 -25.15 -2.07 -0.58
CA ARG A 148 -24.19 -1.79 -1.68
C ARG A 148 -24.45 -2.55 -2.97
N GLY A 149 -25.47 -3.35 -3.00
CA GLY A 149 -25.73 -4.32 -4.05
C GLY A 149 -25.33 -5.72 -3.61
N LEU A 150 -26.33 -6.57 -3.48
CA LEU A 150 -26.22 -7.93 -2.98
C LEU A 150 -25.10 -8.74 -3.68
N ARG A 151 -24.91 -8.52 -4.99
CA ARG A 151 -23.87 -9.24 -5.77
C ARG A 151 -22.46 -8.92 -5.33
N PHE A 152 -22.14 -7.65 -5.06
CA PHE A 152 -20.80 -7.23 -4.58
C PHE A 152 -20.57 -7.72 -3.16
N PHE A 153 -21.58 -7.63 -2.30
CA PHE A 153 -21.51 -8.15 -0.95
C PHE A 153 -21.24 -9.66 -0.93
N LEU A 154 -22.02 -10.44 -1.69
CA LEU A 154 -21.85 -11.88 -1.79
C LEU A 154 -20.48 -12.23 -2.42
N GLY A 155 -20.03 -11.49 -3.43
CA GLY A 155 -18.71 -11.70 -4.03
C GLY A 155 -17.56 -11.47 -3.05
N ALA A 156 -17.61 -10.42 -2.24
CA ALA A 156 -16.62 -10.14 -1.20
C ALA A 156 -16.62 -11.23 -0.10
N LYS A 157 -17.80 -11.65 0.36
CA LYS A 157 -17.94 -12.74 1.35
C LYS A 157 -17.44 -14.08 0.79
N LEU A 158 -17.73 -14.39 -0.47
CA LEU A 158 -17.21 -15.59 -1.14
C LEU A 158 -15.68 -15.56 -1.22
N LEU A 159 -15.08 -14.41 -1.59
CA LEU A 159 -13.64 -14.25 -1.67
C LEU A 159 -12.99 -14.46 -0.28
N THR A 160 -13.55 -13.84 0.75
CA THR A 160 -13.10 -14.00 2.14
C THR A 160 -13.21 -15.46 2.61
N HIS A 161 -14.34 -16.10 2.33
CA HIS A 161 -14.53 -17.52 2.69
C HIS A 161 -13.51 -18.42 1.99
N LEU A 162 -13.26 -18.20 0.70
CA LEU A 162 -12.27 -18.94 -0.07
C LEU A 162 -10.85 -18.71 0.46
N THR A 163 -10.51 -17.48 0.83
CA THR A 163 -9.21 -17.14 1.46
C THR A 163 -9.04 -17.92 2.76
N ASN A 164 -10.04 -17.91 3.62
CA ASN A 164 -9.99 -18.63 4.89
C ASN A 164 -9.87 -20.14 4.68
N LEU A 165 -10.61 -20.71 3.71
CA LEU A 165 -10.56 -22.13 3.38
C LEU A 165 -9.18 -22.56 2.85
N LEU A 166 -8.59 -21.78 1.95
CA LEU A 166 -7.32 -22.12 1.30
C LEU A 166 -6.10 -21.87 2.18
N TYR A 167 -6.15 -20.86 3.05
CA TYR A 167 -4.97 -20.37 3.78
C TYR A 167 -5.12 -20.43 5.30
N GLY A 168 -6.31 -20.67 5.84
CA GLY A 168 -6.55 -20.60 7.28
C GLY A 168 -6.35 -19.18 7.85
N ALA A 169 -6.64 -18.15 7.04
CA ALA A 169 -6.33 -16.77 7.37
C ALA A 169 -7.12 -16.23 8.58
N GLY A 170 -8.35 -16.72 8.79
CA GLY A 170 -9.23 -16.31 9.89
C GLY A 170 -9.71 -14.87 9.79
N ILE A 171 -9.77 -14.31 8.57
CA ILE A 171 -10.14 -12.90 8.32
C ILE A 171 -11.63 -12.76 7.99
N HIS A 172 -12.16 -11.53 8.16
CA HIS A 172 -13.57 -11.18 7.93
C HIS A 172 -13.79 -10.36 6.66
N ASP A 173 -12.75 -9.64 6.17
CA ASP A 173 -12.85 -8.77 4.98
C ASP A 173 -11.60 -8.80 4.10
N GLU A 174 -11.53 -9.78 3.17
CA GLU A 174 -10.43 -9.87 2.21
C GLU A 174 -10.39 -8.70 1.22
N ALA A 175 -11.55 -8.21 0.82
CA ALA A 175 -11.66 -7.20 -0.25
C ALA A 175 -11.46 -5.76 0.25
N THR A 176 -11.12 -5.56 1.52
CA THR A 176 -10.80 -4.23 2.07
C THR A 176 -9.55 -3.64 1.42
N CYS A 177 -9.57 -2.34 1.14
CA CYS A 177 -8.38 -1.61 0.70
C CYS A 177 -7.45 -1.28 1.87
N TYR A 178 -8.01 -0.96 3.06
CA TYR A 178 -7.19 -0.65 4.23
C TYR A 178 -6.41 -1.88 4.69
N LYS A 179 -5.24 -2.01 4.12
CA LYS A 179 -4.23 -3.01 4.47
C LYS A 179 -2.97 -2.28 4.90
N VAL A 180 -2.51 -2.59 6.10
CA VAL A 180 -1.30 -1.98 6.69
C VAL A 180 -0.28 -3.07 6.96
N PHE A 181 0.96 -2.77 6.63
CA PHE A 181 2.05 -3.72 6.71
C PHE A 181 3.27 -3.09 7.35
N ARG A 182 4.05 -3.89 8.05
CA ARG A 182 5.43 -3.54 8.33
C ARG A 182 6.22 -3.55 7.00
N ARG A 183 6.86 -2.42 6.65
CA ARG A 183 7.54 -2.26 5.34
C ARG A 183 8.60 -3.34 5.09
N SER A 184 9.37 -3.72 6.12
CA SER A 184 10.37 -4.78 6.00
C SER A 184 9.76 -6.11 5.56
N LEU A 185 8.61 -6.50 6.12
CA LEU A 185 7.90 -7.71 5.72
C LEU A 185 7.40 -7.61 4.26
N LEU A 186 6.79 -6.48 3.90
CA LEU A 186 6.26 -6.31 2.53
C LEU A 186 7.38 -6.29 1.48
N ALA A 187 8.58 -5.85 1.86
CA ALA A 187 9.76 -5.89 0.99
C ALA A 187 10.23 -7.33 0.66
N GLU A 188 9.90 -8.31 1.52
CA GLU A 188 10.19 -9.74 1.26
C GLU A 188 9.19 -10.37 0.29
N VAL A 189 8.05 -9.70 0.06
CA VAL A 189 6.99 -10.18 -0.84
C VAL A 189 7.20 -9.64 -2.24
N SER A 190 7.55 -10.49 -3.20
CA SER A 190 7.56 -10.12 -4.61
C SER A 190 6.11 -10.05 -5.13
N LEU A 191 5.61 -8.84 -5.35
CA LEU A 191 4.26 -8.60 -5.88
C LEU A 191 4.29 -8.57 -7.40
N GLU A 192 3.40 -9.34 -8.05
CA GLU A 192 3.28 -9.46 -9.51
C GLU A 192 2.02 -8.77 -10.05
N CYS A 193 1.08 -8.43 -9.16
CA CYS A 193 -0.23 -7.87 -9.49
C CYS A 193 -0.15 -6.62 -10.36
N HIS A 194 -1.11 -6.50 -11.27
CA HIS A 194 -1.29 -5.29 -12.08
C HIS A 194 -2.57 -4.54 -11.70
N ARG A 195 -3.65 -5.25 -11.39
CA ARG A 195 -4.98 -4.66 -11.19
C ARG A 195 -5.48 -4.84 -9.75
N PHE A 196 -6.70 -5.32 -9.59
CA PHE A 196 -7.36 -5.50 -8.28
C PHE A 196 -6.95 -6.79 -7.56
N GLU A 197 -6.20 -7.67 -8.21
CA GLU A 197 -5.66 -8.89 -7.61
C GLU A 197 -4.57 -8.66 -6.56
N PHE A 198 -4.21 -7.40 -6.30
CA PHE A 198 -3.30 -7.05 -5.20
C PHE A 198 -3.74 -7.64 -3.86
N CYS A 199 -5.03 -7.47 -3.49
CA CYS A 199 -5.53 -7.97 -2.21
C CYS A 199 -5.36 -9.48 -2.06
N PRO A 200 -5.90 -10.34 -2.97
CA PRO A 200 -5.74 -11.78 -2.84
C PRO A 200 -4.28 -12.25 -3.01
N GLU A 201 -3.45 -11.55 -3.79
CA GLU A 201 -2.04 -11.90 -3.93
C GLU A 201 -1.27 -11.66 -2.64
N VAL A 202 -1.36 -10.47 -2.07
CA VAL A 202 -0.61 -10.13 -0.86
C VAL A 202 -1.05 -11.00 0.31
N THR A 203 -2.35 -11.22 0.47
CA THR A 203 -2.90 -12.08 1.52
C THR A 203 -2.43 -13.52 1.38
N ALA A 204 -2.52 -14.09 0.17
CA ALA A 204 -2.07 -15.46 -0.10
C ALA A 204 -0.58 -15.64 0.24
N LYS A 205 0.27 -14.70 -0.19
CA LYS A 205 1.72 -14.76 0.04
C LYS A 205 2.06 -14.62 1.52
N LEU A 206 1.47 -13.66 2.22
CA LEU A 206 1.70 -13.44 3.65
C LEU A 206 1.23 -14.62 4.51
N CYS A 207 0.03 -15.14 4.28
CA CYS A 207 -0.47 -16.33 4.99
C CYS A 207 0.47 -17.53 4.78
N ARG A 208 0.99 -17.73 3.59
CA ARG A 208 1.95 -18.80 3.31
C ARG A 208 3.35 -18.55 3.90
N MET A 209 3.71 -17.31 4.20
CA MET A 209 4.89 -16.97 5.00
C MET A 209 4.68 -17.26 6.50
N GLY A 210 3.46 -17.56 6.90
CA GLY A 210 3.09 -17.84 8.29
C GLY A 210 2.66 -16.59 9.06
N GLU A 211 2.48 -15.47 8.36
CA GLU A 211 2.03 -14.23 8.99
C GLU A 211 0.56 -14.33 9.40
N LYS A 212 0.29 -13.82 10.60
CA LYS A 212 -1.07 -13.63 11.11
C LYS A 212 -1.54 -12.22 10.76
N ILE A 213 -2.79 -12.13 10.31
CA ILE A 213 -3.43 -10.87 9.97
C ILE A 213 -4.31 -10.46 11.15
N ALA A 214 -3.98 -9.33 11.76
CA ALA A 214 -4.88 -8.71 12.73
C ALA A 214 -5.94 -7.90 12.00
N GLU A 215 -7.10 -7.71 12.60
CA GLU A 215 -8.21 -6.95 12.01
C GLU A 215 -8.68 -5.86 12.95
N VAL A 216 -9.00 -4.69 12.37
CA VAL A 216 -9.49 -3.52 13.09
C VAL A 216 -10.76 -3.02 12.40
N PRO A 217 -11.87 -2.81 13.13
CA PRO A 217 -13.07 -2.20 12.56
C PRO A 217 -12.76 -0.78 12.05
N ILE A 218 -13.29 -0.43 10.87
CA ILE A 218 -13.08 0.87 10.23
C ILE A 218 -14.40 1.50 9.80
N ALA A 219 -14.38 2.83 9.64
CA ALA A 219 -15.43 3.55 8.96
C ALA A 219 -15.40 3.25 7.45
N TYR A 220 -16.57 3.25 6.83
CA TYR A 220 -16.66 3.07 5.38
C TYR A 220 -17.92 3.71 4.81
N ALA A 221 -17.76 4.62 3.86
CA ALA A 221 -18.82 5.34 3.17
C ALA A 221 -18.86 4.94 1.69
N PRO A 222 -19.68 3.94 1.29
CA PRO A 222 -19.69 3.46 -0.09
C PRO A 222 -20.22 4.52 -1.04
N ARG A 223 -19.58 4.67 -2.20
CA ARG A 223 -20.11 5.49 -3.31
C ARG A 223 -21.41 4.90 -3.87
N SER A 224 -22.27 5.76 -4.36
CA SER A 224 -23.48 5.38 -5.09
C SER A 224 -23.13 4.66 -6.41
N ALA A 225 -24.05 3.84 -6.92
CA ALA A 225 -23.82 3.04 -8.14
C ALA A 225 -23.53 3.87 -9.40
N GLY A 226 -23.87 5.18 -9.40
CA GLY A 226 -23.66 6.11 -10.52
C GLY A 226 -22.28 6.78 -10.53
N GLU A 227 -21.48 6.68 -9.47
CA GLU A 227 -20.23 7.41 -9.30
C GLU A 227 -18.97 6.64 -9.74
N GLY A 228 -19.06 5.85 -10.83
CA GLY A 228 -17.88 5.37 -11.54
C GLY A 228 -17.13 4.19 -10.88
N LYS A 229 -17.85 3.15 -10.42
CA LYS A 229 -17.21 1.91 -9.98
C LYS A 229 -16.31 1.31 -11.06
N LYS A 230 -15.00 1.24 -10.79
CA LYS A 230 -13.96 0.76 -11.72
C LYS A 230 -13.79 -0.77 -11.71
N ILE A 231 -14.37 -1.47 -10.71
CA ILE A 231 -14.27 -2.93 -10.55
C ILE A 231 -15.22 -3.61 -11.53
N ARG A 232 -14.70 -4.54 -12.35
CA ARG A 232 -15.45 -5.35 -13.32
C ARG A 232 -15.70 -6.75 -12.76
N HIS A 233 -16.69 -7.45 -13.28
CA HIS A 233 -16.94 -8.86 -12.92
C HIS A 233 -15.73 -9.78 -13.17
N SER A 234 -14.92 -9.46 -14.21
CA SER A 234 -13.67 -10.16 -14.51
C SER A 234 -12.65 -10.07 -13.38
N ASP A 235 -12.66 -8.99 -12.58
CA ASP A 235 -11.72 -8.81 -11.48
C ASP A 235 -12.01 -9.77 -10.33
N GLY A 236 -13.28 -10.14 -10.12
CA GLY A 236 -13.67 -11.17 -9.16
C GLY A 236 -13.14 -12.56 -9.53
N TRP A 237 -13.24 -12.94 -10.81
CA TRP A 237 -12.66 -14.20 -11.29
C TRP A 237 -11.14 -14.21 -11.20
N LEU A 238 -10.51 -13.09 -11.53
CA LEU A 238 -9.06 -12.95 -11.40
C LEU A 238 -8.62 -13.07 -9.94
N ALA A 239 -9.38 -12.50 -8.99
CA ALA A 239 -9.11 -12.61 -7.56
C ALA A 239 -9.17 -14.07 -7.09
N ILE A 240 -10.21 -14.81 -7.47
CA ILE A 240 -10.35 -16.24 -7.15
C ILE A 240 -9.19 -17.05 -7.75
N TRP A 241 -8.90 -16.83 -9.04
CA TRP A 241 -7.78 -17.50 -9.70
C TRP A 241 -6.45 -17.22 -9.02
N THR A 242 -6.23 -15.99 -8.58
CA THR A 242 -5.02 -15.56 -7.86
C THR A 242 -4.86 -16.34 -6.55
N LEU A 243 -5.92 -16.49 -5.76
CA LEU A 243 -5.89 -17.31 -4.54
C LEU A 243 -5.55 -18.78 -4.86
N ILE A 244 -6.18 -19.37 -5.87
CA ILE A 244 -5.91 -20.76 -6.26
C ILE A 244 -4.46 -20.88 -6.76
N ARG A 245 -4.02 -20.00 -7.65
CA ARG A 245 -2.66 -20.00 -8.20
C ARG A 245 -1.62 -19.99 -7.10
N TYR A 246 -1.69 -19.03 -6.17
CA TYR A 246 -0.69 -18.90 -5.11
C TYR A 246 -0.78 -19.97 -4.03
N ARG A 247 -1.87 -20.69 -3.91
CA ARG A 247 -1.96 -21.87 -3.03
C ARG A 247 -1.01 -22.97 -3.47
N PHE A 248 -0.84 -23.18 -4.79
CA PHE A 248 -0.08 -24.28 -5.37
C PHE A 248 1.28 -23.86 -5.96
N THR A 249 1.55 -22.56 -6.14
CA THR A 249 2.85 -22.08 -6.63
C THR A 249 3.95 -22.31 -5.59
N ARG A 250 5.15 -22.72 -6.01
CA ARG A 250 6.30 -22.92 -5.11
C ARG A 250 6.78 -21.59 -4.53
N ARG A 251 7.15 -21.59 -3.25
CA ARG A 251 7.56 -20.40 -2.49
C ARG A 251 8.86 -19.77 -3.01
N ALA A 252 9.77 -20.59 -3.61
CA ALA A 252 11.03 -20.12 -4.16
C ALA A 252 10.89 -19.07 -5.29
N GLY A 253 9.71 -18.92 -5.91
CA GLY A 253 9.46 -17.90 -6.92
C GLY A 253 8.95 -16.56 -6.36
N TRP A 254 8.86 -16.40 -5.03
CA TRP A 254 8.30 -15.19 -4.40
C TRP A 254 9.35 -14.29 -3.74
N ALA A 255 10.58 -14.78 -3.58
CA ALA A 255 11.68 -13.94 -3.15
C ALA A 255 11.91 -12.83 -4.19
N ARG A 256 11.95 -11.60 -3.73
CA ARG A 256 12.24 -10.44 -4.58
C ARG A 256 13.59 -10.67 -5.25
N SER A 257 13.63 -10.64 -6.58
CA SER A 257 14.90 -10.62 -7.30
C SER A 257 15.41 -9.18 -7.34
N ASP A 258 16.73 -8.98 -7.53
CA ASP A 258 17.31 -7.64 -7.71
C ASP A 258 16.67 -6.88 -8.89
N ARG A 259 16.09 -7.61 -9.86
CA ARG A 259 15.34 -7.05 -11.00
C ARG A 259 13.98 -6.44 -10.59
N ASP A 260 13.38 -6.90 -9.48
CA ASP A 260 12.12 -6.37 -8.97
C ASP A 260 12.32 -5.08 -8.16
N ALA A 261 13.57 -4.67 -7.92
CA ALA A 261 13.92 -3.39 -7.29
C ALA A 261 13.80 -2.21 -8.26
N GLU A 262 13.79 -2.45 -9.57
CA GLU A 262 13.57 -1.39 -10.57
C GLU A 262 12.09 -1.04 -10.66
N VAL A 263 11.79 0.26 -10.87
CA VAL A 263 10.42 0.73 -11.13
C VAL A 263 9.97 0.10 -12.45
N PRO A 264 8.95 -0.80 -12.44
CA PRO A 264 8.66 -1.65 -13.59
C PRO A 264 7.95 -0.93 -14.75
N PHE A 265 7.71 0.40 -14.63
CA PHE A 265 6.94 1.18 -15.59
C PHE A 265 7.66 2.48 -15.93
N ALA A 266 7.47 2.97 -17.14
CA ALA A 266 7.90 4.32 -17.52
C ALA A 266 7.17 5.35 -16.67
N VAL A 267 7.91 6.16 -15.93
CA VAL A 267 7.40 7.13 -14.96
C VAL A 267 8.01 8.50 -15.19
N SER A 268 7.27 9.54 -14.87
CA SER A 268 7.77 10.91 -14.74
C SER A 268 7.43 11.45 -13.35
N PHE A 269 8.19 12.46 -12.89
CA PHE A 269 8.02 13.04 -11.55
C PHE A 269 7.60 14.49 -11.67
N SER A 270 6.75 14.94 -10.75
CA SER A 270 6.55 16.36 -10.51
C SER A 270 7.43 16.85 -9.36
N ARG A 271 7.74 16.00 -8.39
CA ARG A 271 8.61 16.29 -7.25
C ARG A 271 9.09 15.00 -6.59
N VAL A 272 10.39 14.90 -6.33
CA VAL A 272 10.97 13.93 -5.38
C VAL A 272 11.43 14.78 -4.19
N PRO A 273 11.03 14.51 -2.94
CA PRO A 273 11.59 15.21 -1.79
C PRO A 273 13.10 15.01 -1.76
N PRO A 274 13.90 15.99 -1.36
CA PRO A 274 15.34 15.81 -1.16
C PRO A 274 15.58 14.73 -0.10
N ASP A 275 16.62 13.96 -0.30
CA ASP A 275 17.10 12.88 0.59
C ASP A 275 17.34 13.33 2.03
#